data_80451bd1ad07aff13be1b3b20bc4a8dd
#
_entry.id   80451bd1ad07aff13be1b3b20bc4a8dd
#
_cell.length_a   1.000
_cell.length_b   1.000
_cell.length_c   1.000
_cell.angle_alpha   90.00
_cell.angle_beta   90.00
_cell.angle_gamma   90.00
#
_symmetry.space_group_name_H-M   'P 1'
#
loop_
_entity.id
_entity.type
_entity.pdbx_description
1 polymer ?
#
loop_
_entity_poly.entity_id
_entity_poly.type
_entity_poly.pdbx_seq_one_letter_code
_entity_poly.pdbx_strand_id
1 'polypeptide(L)'
;MSKKADTGSKSNQTSNRSILGITYVVAALFLGLAAYLGYFLQVKSEDVINNSYNARLDSFSDRIVRGRILASDGTVLAQTQMDGEENETRVYPFGDIFDHAVGYSTKGKTGIEALANFYLLTSHVNLMEQVGNELTGNKNPGDDVYTTLDTELQQAAYT
;
A
#
# COMPACT_ATOMS: atom_id res chain seq x y z
N MET A 1 -61.49 -39.38 -34.71
CA MET A 1 -61.02 -37.97 -34.69
C MET A 1 -60.49 -37.69 -33.31
N SER A 2 -59.18 -37.67 -33.16
CA SER A 2 -58.52 -37.52 -31.88
C SER A 2 -58.02 -36.07 -31.73
N LYS A 3 -58.48 -35.37 -30.72
CA LYS A 3 -58.09 -33.98 -30.37
C LYS A 3 -56.94 -34.04 -29.39
N LYS A 4 -55.71 -33.86 -29.89
CA LYS A 4 -54.48 -33.81 -29.09
C LYS A 4 -54.38 -32.44 -28.49
N ALA A 5 -54.43 -32.32 -27.15
CA ALA A 5 -54.35 -31.08 -26.40
C ALA A 5 -52.93 -30.57 -26.43
N ASP A 6 -52.78 -29.36 -26.88
CA ASP A 6 -51.57 -28.56 -26.82
C ASP A 6 -51.44 -27.91 -25.42
N THR A 7 -50.79 -28.58 -24.49
CA THR A 7 -50.61 -28.09 -23.10
C THR A 7 -49.14 -27.84 -22.74
N GLY A 8 -48.20 -28.00 -23.71
CA GLY A 8 -46.76 -27.95 -23.41
C GLY A 8 -46.08 -26.59 -23.50
N SER A 9 -46.68 -25.58 -24.13
CA SER A 9 -45.96 -24.35 -24.49
C SER A 9 -45.99 -23.23 -23.44
N LYS A 10 -46.96 -23.20 -22.52
CA LYS A 10 -47.12 -22.10 -21.57
C LYS A 10 -46.24 -22.21 -20.31
N SER A 11 -45.86 -23.39 -19.88
CA SER A 11 -45.08 -23.58 -18.66
C SER A 11 -43.58 -23.20 -18.80
N ASN A 12 -43.02 -23.43 -20.01
CA ASN A 12 -41.62 -23.10 -20.28
C ASN A 12 -41.38 -21.61 -20.45
N GLN A 13 -42.35 -20.83 -20.93
CA GLN A 13 -42.18 -19.35 -21.03
C GLN A 13 -42.21 -18.63 -19.70
N THR A 14 -43.01 -19.09 -18.74
CA THR A 14 -43.08 -18.50 -17.39
C THR A 14 -41.81 -18.83 -16.60
N SER A 15 -41.29 -20.04 -16.72
CA SER A 15 -40.03 -20.44 -16.09
C SER A 15 -38.85 -19.64 -16.63
N ASN A 16 -38.77 -19.43 -17.94
CA ASN A 16 -37.68 -18.63 -18.54
C ASN A 16 -37.71 -17.15 -18.13
N ARG A 17 -38.89 -16.56 -17.94
CA ARG A 17 -39.00 -15.16 -17.45
C ARG A 17 -38.52 -15.01 -16.02
N SER A 18 -38.82 -15.94 -15.15
CA SER A 18 -38.35 -15.93 -13.75
C SER A 18 -36.85 -16.13 -13.69
N ILE A 19 -36.29 -17.04 -14.49
CA ILE A 19 -34.84 -17.25 -14.57
C ILE A 19 -34.13 -16.00 -15.10
N LEU A 20 -34.65 -15.38 -16.15
CA LEU A 20 -34.13 -14.13 -16.70
C LEU A 20 -34.15 -13.00 -15.65
N GLY A 21 -35.21 -12.86 -14.87
CA GLY A 21 -35.30 -11.89 -13.81
C GLY A 21 -34.20 -12.07 -12.75
N ILE A 22 -34.02 -13.31 -12.30
CA ILE A 22 -32.95 -13.64 -11.34
C ILE A 22 -31.57 -13.35 -11.95
N THR A 23 -31.35 -13.71 -13.20
CA THR A 23 -30.09 -13.47 -13.92
C THR A 23 -29.75 -11.98 -13.96
N TYR A 24 -30.73 -11.12 -14.28
CA TYR A 24 -30.49 -9.66 -14.28
C TYR A 24 -30.22 -9.11 -12.89
N VAL A 25 -30.87 -9.60 -11.85
CA VAL A 25 -30.58 -9.19 -10.45
C VAL A 25 -29.17 -9.57 -10.06
N VAL A 26 -28.76 -10.82 -10.35
CA VAL A 26 -27.40 -11.29 -10.07
C VAL A 26 -26.38 -10.50 -10.88
N ALA A 27 -26.62 -10.26 -12.16
CA ALA A 27 -25.72 -9.45 -13.00
C ALA A 27 -25.59 -8.01 -12.48
N ALA A 28 -26.68 -7.38 -12.03
CA ALA A 28 -26.66 -6.05 -11.45
C ALA A 28 -25.85 -6.00 -10.14
N LEU A 29 -25.97 -7.03 -9.29
CA LEU A 29 -25.17 -7.18 -8.08
C LEU A 29 -23.67 -7.29 -8.39
N PHE A 30 -23.30 -8.11 -9.36
CA PHE A 30 -21.90 -8.23 -9.80
C PHE A 30 -21.34 -6.94 -10.39
N LEU A 31 -22.11 -6.23 -11.20
CA LEU A 31 -21.73 -4.93 -11.73
C LEU A 31 -21.56 -3.88 -10.63
N GLY A 32 -22.47 -3.87 -9.65
CA GLY A 32 -22.37 -3.01 -8.47
C GLY A 32 -21.12 -3.30 -7.64
N LEU A 33 -20.80 -4.58 -7.43
CA LEU A 33 -19.60 -4.99 -6.72
C LEU A 33 -18.33 -4.62 -7.49
N ALA A 34 -18.30 -4.82 -8.80
CA ALA A 34 -17.16 -4.44 -9.63
C ALA A 34 -16.94 -2.93 -9.64
N ALA A 35 -18.00 -2.14 -9.73
CA ALA A 35 -17.94 -0.68 -9.67
C ALA A 35 -17.45 -0.20 -8.27
N TYR A 36 -17.95 -0.81 -7.20
CA TYR A 36 -17.50 -0.52 -5.85
C TYR A 36 -16.02 -0.87 -5.65
N LEU A 37 -15.58 -2.02 -6.17
CA LEU A 37 -14.17 -2.43 -6.10
C LEU A 37 -13.27 -1.44 -6.85
N GLY A 38 -13.68 -1.01 -8.05
CA GLY A 38 -12.95 0.02 -8.81
C GLY A 38 -12.85 1.34 -8.05
N TYR A 39 -13.96 1.79 -7.46
CA TYR A 39 -13.97 2.97 -6.61
C TYR A 39 -13.03 2.82 -5.39
N PHE A 40 -13.11 1.68 -4.71
CA PHE A 40 -12.27 1.40 -3.54
C PHE A 40 -10.78 1.42 -3.89
N LEU A 41 -10.40 0.79 -5.00
CA LEU A 41 -9.00 0.75 -5.45
C LEU A 41 -8.47 2.14 -5.81
N GLN A 42 -9.31 3.02 -6.38
CA GLN A 42 -8.87 4.36 -6.78
C GLN A 42 -8.87 5.39 -5.65
N VAL A 43 -9.79 5.29 -4.72
CA VAL A 43 -10.03 6.37 -3.73
C VAL A 43 -9.61 5.97 -2.33
N LYS A 44 -9.77 4.70 -1.95
CA LYS A 44 -9.59 4.23 -0.57
C LYS A 44 -8.34 3.39 -0.35
N SER A 45 -7.71 2.89 -1.41
CA SER A 45 -6.59 1.96 -1.27
C SER A 45 -5.38 2.60 -0.57
N GLU A 46 -5.08 3.85 -0.87
CA GLU A 46 -3.95 4.58 -0.27
C GLU A 46 -4.14 4.76 1.25
N ASP A 47 -5.33 5.14 1.69
CA ASP A 47 -5.65 5.29 3.11
C ASP A 47 -5.50 3.97 3.89
N VAL A 48 -5.86 2.85 3.25
CA VAL A 48 -5.80 1.52 3.89
C VAL A 48 -4.36 1.00 3.89
N ILE A 49 -3.62 1.21 2.81
CA ILE A 49 -2.23 0.75 2.67
C ILE A 49 -1.32 1.53 3.61
N ASN A 50 -1.48 2.86 3.67
CA ASN A 50 -0.65 3.75 4.49
C ASN A 50 -1.09 3.83 5.96
N ASN A 51 -2.04 2.99 6.39
CA ASN A 51 -2.45 2.96 7.79
C ASN A 51 -1.27 2.50 8.67
N SER A 52 -0.89 3.34 9.64
CA SER A 52 0.21 3.08 10.59
C SER A 52 0.05 1.80 11.43
N TYR A 53 -1.18 1.28 11.51
CA TYR A 53 -1.49 0.01 12.19
C TYR A 53 -1.49 -1.20 11.25
N ASN A 54 -1.07 -1.04 10.00
CA ASN A 54 -1.03 -2.15 9.05
C ASN A 54 0.18 -3.06 9.32
N ALA A 55 -0.01 -4.03 10.20
CA ALA A 55 1.02 -5.00 10.57
C ALA A 55 1.57 -5.83 9.38
N ARG A 56 0.87 -5.86 8.24
CA ARG A 56 1.37 -6.53 7.03
C ARG A 56 2.60 -5.82 6.46
N LEU A 57 2.69 -4.51 6.61
CA LEU A 57 3.86 -3.75 6.15
C LEU A 57 5.10 -4.06 7.00
N ASP A 58 4.92 -4.41 8.26
CA ASP A 58 6.05 -4.78 9.14
C ASP A 58 6.70 -6.10 8.71
N SER A 59 5.96 -7.01 8.05
CA SER A 59 6.53 -8.23 7.49
C SER A 59 7.44 -8.00 6.27
N PHE A 60 7.37 -6.84 5.64
CA PHE A 60 8.30 -6.46 4.56
C PHE A 60 9.65 -5.99 5.10
N SER A 61 9.73 -5.53 6.36
CA SER A 61 10.98 -5.13 7.00
C SER A 61 11.99 -6.27 7.12
N ASP A 62 11.53 -7.53 7.08
CA ASP A 62 12.41 -8.69 7.07
C ASP A 62 13.16 -8.87 5.73
N ARG A 63 12.68 -8.26 4.66
CA ARG A 63 13.23 -8.39 3.29
C ARG A 63 13.74 -7.08 2.70
N ILE A 64 13.38 -5.96 3.30
CA ILE A 64 13.65 -4.63 2.75
C ILE A 64 14.28 -3.77 3.85
N VAL A 65 15.45 -3.20 3.55
CA VAL A 65 16.05 -2.14 4.36
C VAL A 65 15.25 -0.87 4.14
N ARG A 66 14.68 -0.31 5.20
CA ARG A 66 13.83 0.88 5.12
C ARG A 66 14.54 2.04 4.44
N GLY A 67 13.93 2.62 3.40
CA GLY A 67 14.45 3.73 2.59
C GLY A 67 14.68 5.01 3.38
N ARG A 68 15.34 5.99 2.78
CA ARG A 68 15.69 7.27 3.41
C ARG A 68 14.57 8.28 3.27
N ILE A 69 14.50 9.21 4.21
CA ILE A 69 13.70 10.44 4.10
C ILE A 69 14.66 11.58 3.88
N LEU A 70 14.45 12.32 2.82
CA LEU A 70 15.34 13.38 2.36
C LEU A 70 14.60 14.73 2.35
N ALA A 71 15.32 15.79 2.71
CA ALA A 71 14.85 17.16 2.57
C ALA A 71 14.82 17.59 1.10
N SER A 72 14.36 18.81 0.83
CA SER A 72 14.27 19.38 -0.52
C SER A 72 15.62 19.53 -1.20
N ASP A 73 16.69 19.73 -0.43
CA ASP A 73 18.08 19.85 -0.87
C ASP A 73 18.82 18.50 -0.96
N GLY A 74 18.15 17.37 -0.64
CA GLY A 74 18.74 16.05 -0.59
C GLY A 74 19.41 15.69 0.73
N THR A 75 19.37 16.58 1.73
CA THR A 75 19.89 16.30 3.07
C THR A 75 19.10 15.15 3.71
N VAL A 76 19.82 14.20 4.33
CA VAL A 76 19.19 13.01 4.95
C VAL A 76 18.57 13.39 6.30
N LEU A 77 17.24 13.26 6.38
CA LEU A 77 16.48 13.50 7.62
C LEU A 77 16.27 12.21 8.43
N ALA A 78 16.15 11.07 7.75
CA ALA A 78 16.11 9.76 8.39
C ALA A 78 16.71 8.70 7.46
N GLN A 79 17.49 7.79 8.03
CA GLN A 79 18.09 6.66 7.31
C GLN A 79 18.23 5.43 8.21
N THR A 80 18.31 4.26 7.59
CA THR A 80 18.64 3.02 8.29
C THR A 80 20.13 2.78 8.18
N GLN A 81 20.79 2.57 9.30
CA GLN A 81 22.20 2.17 9.38
C GLN A 81 22.28 0.72 9.83
N MET A 82 23.18 -0.04 9.23
CA MET A 82 23.52 -1.40 9.64
C MET A 82 24.63 -1.31 10.69
N ASP A 83 24.41 -1.91 11.84
CA ASP A 83 25.51 -2.19 12.77
C ASP A 83 26.23 -3.46 12.31
N GLY A 84 27.53 -3.60 12.62
CA GLY A 84 28.35 -4.71 12.13
C GLY A 84 27.87 -6.14 12.49
N GLU A 85 26.77 -6.26 13.24
CA GLU A 85 26.08 -7.49 13.62
C GLU A 85 24.73 -7.69 12.89
N GLU A 86 24.53 -7.09 11.72
CA GLU A 86 23.29 -7.13 10.94
C GLU A 86 22.06 -6.49 11.62
N ASN A 87 22.26 -5.77 12.72
CA ASN A 87 21.17 -5.04 13.36
C ASN A 87 20.89 -3.72 12.61
N GLU A 88 19.64 -3.54 12.20
CA GLU A 88 19.17 -2.33 11.57
C GLU A 88 18.77 -1.30 12.62
N THR A 89 19.41 -0.14 12.58
CA THR A 89 19.07 0.99 13.46
C THR A 89 18.59 2.16 12.62
N ARG A 90 17.40 2.68 12.92
CA ARG A 90 16.89 3.90 12.30
C ARG A 90 17.48 5.12 12.97
N VAL A 91 18.17 5.95 12.18
CA VAL A 91 18.88 7.14 12.66
C VAL A 91 18.25 8.40 12.09
N TYR A 92 18.11 9.40 12.96
CA TYR A 92 17.57 10.73 12.65
C TYR A 92 18.66 11.78 12.92
N PRO A 93 19.43 12.20 11.88
CA PRO A 93 20.62 13.05 12.08
C PRO A 93 20.34 14.41 12.71
N PHE A 94 19.14 14.94 12.52
CA PHE A 94 18.73 16.24 13.05
C PHE A 94 17.91 16.16 14.34
N GLY A 95 17.63 14.94 14.84
CA GLY A 95 16.93 14.73 16.12
C GLY A 95 15.69 15.59 16.27
N ASP A 96 15.60 16.30 17.37
CA ASP A 96 14.42 17.05 17.81
C ASP A 96 13.93 18.13 16.83
N ILE A 97 14.81 18.63 15.95
CA ILE A 97 14.47 19.72 15.01
C ILE A 97 13.37 19.30 14.03
N PHE A 98 13.38 18.03 13.63
CA PHE A 98 12.44 17.49 12.63
C PHE A 98 11.45 16.47 13.19
N ASP A 99 11.47 16.20 14.50
CA ASP A 99 10.64 15.18 15.14
C ASP A 99 9.15 15.28 14.80
N HIS A 100 8.62 16.50 14.80
CA HIS A 100 7.21 16.73 14.51
C HIS A 100 6.82 16.43 13.06
N ALA A 101 7.73 16.65 12.12
CA ALA A 101 7.48 16.46 10.70
C ALA A 101 7.87 15.03 10.27
N VAL A 102 9.08 14.60 10.57
CA VAL A 102 9.60 13.29 10.18
C VAL A 102 8.96 12.17 11.00
N GLY A 103 8.83 12.37 12.29
CA GLY A 103 8.27 11.39 13.22
C GLY A 103 9.22 10.23 13.51
N TYR A 104 8.66 9.11 13.96
CA TYR A 104 9.40 7.91 14.37
C TYR A 104 8.89 6.67 13.66
N SER A 105 9.79 5.73 13.35
CA SER A 105 9.48 4.43 12.72
C SER A 105 9.07 3.34 13.70
N THR A 106 9.35 3.52 15.00
CA THR A 106 9.04 2.57 16.07
C THR A 106 7.57 2.66 16.51
N LYS A 107 7.17 1.87 17.50
CA LYS A 107 5.80 1.69 18.00
C LYS A 107 4.89 2.91 17.82
N GLY A 108 3.91 2.75 16.90
CA GLY A 108 2.93 3.81 16.64
C GLY A 108 3.39 4.85 15.62
N LYS A 109 4.27 4.50 14.69
CA LYS A 109 4.78 5.34 13.58
C LYS A 109 4.06 6.69 13.43
N THR A 110 4.78 7.79 13.38
CA THR A 110 4.23 9.14 13.30
C THR A 110 4.84 9.93 12.16
N GLY A 111 4.26 11.09 11.83
CA GLY A 111 4.81 11.99 10.82
C GLY A 111 4.96 11.35 9.43
N ILE A 112 5.99 11.75 8.72
CA ILE A 112 6.34 11.23 7.39
C ILE A 112 6.68 9.74 7.44
N GLU A 113 7.29 9.26 8.53
CA GLU A 113 7.54 7.84 8.75
C GLU A 113 6.27 6.97 8.70
N ALA A 114 5.15 7.48 9.21
CA ALA A 114 3.87 6.81 9.12
C ALA A 114 3.23 6.97 7.74
N LEU A 115 3.22 8.21 7.22
CA LEU A 115 2.56 8.55 5.96
C LEU A 115 3.21 7.85 4.77
N ALA A 116 4.53 7.81 4.74
CA ALA A 116 5.32 7.21 3.66
C ALA A 116 5.74 5.77 3.94
N ASN A 117 5.20 5.12 4.97
CA ASN A 117 5.62 3.79 5.41
C ASN A 117 5.61 2.75 4.29
N PHE A 118 4.61 2.80 3.42
CA PHE A 118 4.50 1.90 2.27
C PHE A 118 5.69 2.08 1.30
N TYR A 119 5.98 3.32 0.91
CA TYR A 119 7.07 3.63 -0.03
C TYR A 119 8.44 3.27 0.56
N LEU A 120 8.68 3.62 1.82
CA LEU A 120 9.92 3.29 2.52
C LEU A 120 10.18 1.78 2.66
N LEU A 121 9.14 0.95 2.58
CA LEU A 121 9.19 -0.52 2.62
C LEU A 121 8.89 -1.16 1.26
N THR A 122 8.86 -0.40 0.18
CA THR A 122 8.76 -0.89 -1.20
C THR A 122 10.11 -0.74 -1.87
N SER A 123 10.47 -1.69 -2.72
CA SER A 123 11.74 -1.66 -3.46
C SER A 123 11.46 -1.72 -4.95
N HIS A 124 11.99 -0.77 -5.70
CA HIS A 124 11.92 -0.73 -7.16
C HIS A 124 13.27 -1.04 -7.83
N VAL A 125 14.12 -1.81 -7.16
CA VAL A 125 15.38 -2.28 -7.74
C VAL A 125 15.14 -3.20 -8.94
N ASN A 126 16.12 -3.27 -9.85
CA ASN A 126 16.06 -4.17 -11.00
C ASN A 126 15.87 -5.64 -10.58
N LEU A 127 15.11 -6.40 -11.36
CA LEU A 127 14.88 -7.83 -11.11
C LEU A 127 16.19 -8.62 -10.93
N MET A 128 17.23 -8.26 -11.68
CA MET A 128 18.55 -8.91 -11.57
C MET A 128 19.21 -8.65 -10.22
N GLU A 129 19.10 -7.43 -9.71
CA GLU A 129 19.60 -7.03 -8.38
C GLU A 129 18.77 -7.68 -7.27
N GLN A 130 17.45 -7.70 -7.42
CA GLN A 130 16.55 -8.37 -6.49
C GLN A 130 16.87 -9.87 -6.36
N VAL A 131 17.06 -10.57 -7.48
CA VAL A 131 17.44 -11.99 -7.49
C VAL A 131 18.83 -12.16 -6.89
N GLY A 132 19.78 -11.27 -7.19
CA GLY A 132 21.14 -11.29 -6.62
C GLY A 132 21.10 -11.16 -5.09
N ASN A 133 20.34 -10.21 -4.56
CA ASN A 133 20.18 -10.00 -3.13
C ASN A 133 19.49 -11.19 -2.45
N GLU A 134 18.46 -11.75 -3.10
CA GLU A 134 17.75 -12.93 -2.57
C GLU A 134 18.66 -14.17 -2.51
N LEU A 135 19.54 -14.36 -3.49
CA LEU A 135 20.51 -15.47 -3.51
C LEU A 135 21.63 -15.29 -2.49
N THR A 136 22.01 -14.06 -2.17
CA THR A 136 23.06 -13.75 -1.20
C THR A 136 22.53 -13.56 0.23
N GLY A 137 21.20 -13.61 0.41
CA GLY A 137 20.55 -13.37 1.71
C GLY A 137 20.52 -11.89 2.12
N ASN A 138 20.86 -10.97 1.22
CA ASN A 138 20.83 -9.54 1.47
C ASN A 138 19.41 -8.99 1.32
N LYS A 139 19.07 -7.99 2.14
CA LYS A 139 17.81 -7.25 1.99
C LYS A 139 17.89 -6.27 0.81
N ASN A 140 16.75 -6.05 0.14
CA ASN A 140 16.67 -5.02 -0.88
C ASN A 140 16.54 -3.63 -0.25
N PRO A 141 17.13 -2.56 -0.83
CA PRO A 141 16.89 -1.21 -0.36
C PRO A 141 15.45 -0.77 -0.66
N GLY A 142 14.80 -0.15 0.30
CA GLY A 142 13.52 0.52 0.12
C GLY A 142 13.67 1.85 -0.63
N ASP A 143 12.55 2.36 -1.16
CA ASP A 143 12.53 3.61 -1.92
C ASP A 143 12.81 4.81 -1.02
N ASP A 144 13.53 5.78 -1.55
CA ASP A 144 13.77 7.05 -0.89
C ASP A 144 12.58 8.01 -1.07
N VAL A 145 12.23 8.72 -0.01
CA VAL A 145 11.16 9.71 0.00
C VAL A 145 11.74 11.11 0.08
N TYR A 146 11.53 11.90 -0.96
CA TYR A 146 11.90 13.31 -1.00
C TYR A 146 10.76 14.15 -0.46
N THR A 147 11.09 15.04 0.47
CA THR A 147 10.15 15.98 1.07
C THR A 147 10.40 17.39 0.56
N THR A 148 9.47 18.29 0.81
CA THR A 148 9.63 19.74 0.56
C THR A 148 10.14 20.48 1.77
N LEU A 149 10.61 19.77 2.80
CA LEU A 149 11.18 20.38 4.01
C LEU A 149 12.51 21.07 3.69
N ASP A 150 12.66 22.27 4.19
CA ASP A 150 13.86 23.08 4.06
C ASP A 150 14.64 23.03 5.37
N THR A 151 15.90 22.58 5.31
CA THR A 151 16.72 22.35 6.48
C THR A 151 17.16 23.67 7.14
N GLU A 152 17.48 24.69 6.36
CA GLU A 152 17.89 26.00 6.88
C GLU A 152 16.73 26.72 7.55
N LEU A 153 15.57 26.72 6.89
CA LEU A 153 14.36 27.36 7.40
C LEU A 153 13.89 26.69 8.70
N GLN A 154 13.93 25.36 8.77
CA GLN A 154 13.53 24.62 9.96
C GLN A 154 14.48 24.88 11.13
N GLN A 155 15.79 24.92 10.89
CA GLN A 155 16.78 25.25 11.92
C GLN A 155 16.60 26.69 12.44
N ALA A 156 16.33 27.65 11.54
CA ALA A 156 16.06 29.03 11.93
C ALA A 156 14.76 29.16 12.75
N ALA A 157 13.76 28.36 12.48
CA ALA A 157 12.50 28.37 13.22
C ALA A 157 12.60 27.69 14.60
N TYR A 158 13.55 26.79 14.79
CA TYR A 158 13.78 26.07 16.05
C TYR A 158 14.61 26.86 17.07
N THR A 159 15.36 27.87 16.61
CA THR A 159 16.23 28.72 17.45
C THR A 159 15.45 29.80 18.18
#